data_f3ea25b13c97e3834c5097229d5a6ec1
#
_entry.id   f3ea25b13c97e3834c5097229d5a6ec1
#
_cell.length_a   1.000
_cell.length_b   1.000
_cell.length_c   1.000
_cell.angle_alpha   90.00
_cell.angle_beta   90.00
_cell.angle_gamma   90.00
#
_symmetry.space_group_name_H-M   'P 1'
#
loop_
_entity.id
_entity.type
_entity.pdbx_description
1 polymer ?
#
loop_
_entity_poly.entity_id
_entity_poly.type
_entity_poly.pdbx_seq_one_letter_code
_entity_poly.pdbx_strand_id
1 'polypeptide(L)'
;DGILPLTDRKIKVAVIGPTGDNLRMLSGCYSVAGSIDMIFSGMSQEGVDNETAVTVPDKYKRMSPEISAKIDRIIRQIYPMSKTIYEAIKEYYPETEYVEGCDIGDNIYYDKEKAVAAAKKADIVILTLGGKNGWGSNCTDGEGLDNTSIGLPGRQEKLMREVYNVNRNVIIIHTDNKPLVNTFAYDHIPAIIEGWLP
;
A
#
# COMPACT_ATOMS: atom_id res chain seq x y z
N ASP A 1 -6.64 -18.26 15.71
CA ASP A 1 -5.59 -19.27 15.65
C ASP A 1 -4.28 -18.86 16.31
N GLY A 2 -4.24 -17.75 17.05
CA GLY A 2 -3.12 -17.44 17.94
C GLY A 2 -1.90 -16.79 17.32
N ILE A 3 -1.94 -16.34 16.05
CA ILE A 3 -0.83 -15.58 15.46
C ILE A 3 -0.71 -14.16 16.05
N LEU A 4 -1.81 -13.58 16.49
CA LEU A 4 -1.87 -12.30 17.20
C LEU A 4 -2.31 -12.50 18.65
N PRO A 5 -1.79 -11.69 19.61
CA PRO A 5 -0.78 -10.63 19.43
C PRO A 5 0.63 -11.18 19.25
N LEU A 6 1.50 -10.44 18.55
CA LEU A 6 2.91 -10.75 18.43
C LEU A 6 3.64 -10.39 19.74
N THR A 7 3.98 -11.37 20.53
CA THR A 7 4.60 -11.19 21.88
C THR A 7 6.11 -11.40 21.88
N ASP A 8 6.63 -12.28 21.01
CA ASP A 8 8.07 -12.52 20.91
C ASP A 8 8.74 -11.41 20.09
N ARG A 9 9.68 -10.70 20.71
CA ARG A 9 10.44 -9.60 20.11
C ARG A 9 11.66 -10.06 19.31
N LYS A 10 11.97 -11.35 19.30
CA LYS A 10 13.13 -11.91 18.61
C LYS A 10 12.79 -12.46 17.22
N ILE A 11 11.52 -12.46 16.85
CA ILE A 11 11.08 -12.92 15.54
C ILE A 11 11.54 -11.96 14.43
N LYS A 12 11.84 -12.52 13.26
CA LYS A 12 12.12 -11.77 12.05
C LYS A 12 10.81 -11.43 11.35
N VAL A 13 10.58 -10.15 11.12
CA VAL A 13 9.38 -9.66 10.45
C VAL A 13 9.75 -9.12 9.07
N ALA A 14 8.94 -9.42 8.06
CA ALA A 14 8.96 -8.74 6.78
C ALA A 14 7.64 -7.99 6.58
N VAL A 15 7.71 -6.73 6.18
CA VAL A 15 6.56 -5.95 5.71
C VAL A 15 6.60 -5.93 4.20
N ILE A 16 5.56 -6.45 3.56
CA ILE A 16 5.52 -6.60 2.10
C ILE A 16 4.20 -6.02 1.57
N GLY A 17 4.27 -5.17 0.58
CA GLY A 17 3.10 -4.60 -0.07
C GLY A 17 3.19 -3.10 -0.34
N PRO A 18 2.33 -2.58 -1.24
CA PRO A 18 2.44 -1.22 -1.75
C PRO A 18 2.05 -0.13 -0.74
N THR A 19 1.30 -0.47 0.32
CA THR A 19 0.84 0.53 1.30
C THR A 19 1.70 0.58 2.56
N GLY A 20 2.80 -0.21 2.62
CA GLY A 20 3.57 -0.40 3.84
C GLY A 20 4.48 0.76 4.23
N ASP A 21 5.10 1.43 3.28
CA ASP A 21 6.10 2.48 3.55
C ASP A 21 5.87 3.74 2.71
N ASN A 22 4.67 4.31 2.82
CA ASN A 22 4.31 5.52 2.13
C ASN A 22 3.14 6.23 2.83
N LEU A 23 3.37 7.43 3.40
CA LEU A 23 2.35 8.16 4.15
C LEU A 23 1.16 8.59 3.29
N ARG A 24 1.39 8.90 2.00
CA ARG A 24 0.29 9.28 1.12
C ARG A 24 -0.76 8.17 0.95
N MET A 25 -0.36 6.91 1.09
CA MET A 25 -1.28 5.76 1.00
C MET A 25 -2.23 5.64 2.19
N LEU A 26 -1.90 6.30 3.30
CA LEU A 26 -2.68 6.29 4.54
C LEU A 26 -3.68 7.45 4.64
N SER A 27 -3.79 8.29 3.61
CA SER A 27 -4.65 9.49 3.64
C SER A 27 -5.73 9.46 2.56
N GLY A 28 -6.94 9.89 2.93
CA GLY A 28 -8.05 10.08 2.00
C GLY A 28 -8.00 11.42 1.26
N CYS A 29 -8.76 11.54 0.17
CA CYS A 29 -8.77 12.72 -0.69
C CYS A 29 -9.21 14.01 0.03
N TYR A 30 -10.12 13.92 0.99
CA TYR A 30 -10.63 15.07 1.74
C TYR A 30 -9.80 15.43 2.98
N SER A 31 -8.55 15.02 3.02
CA SER A 31 -7.59 15.40 4.05
C SER A 31 -6.60 16.44 3.53
N VAL A 32 -5.88 17.12 4.45
CA VAL A 32 -4.78 18.02 4.06
C VAL A 32 -3.69 17.26 3.29
N ALA A 33 -3.38 16.04 3.74
CA ALA A 33 -2.43 15.17 3.04
C ALA A 33 -2.91 14.76 1.65
N GLY A 34 -4.21 14.47 1.49
CA GLY A 34 -4.83 14.20 0.19
C GLY A 34 -4.79 15.39 -0.76
N SER A 35 -5.00 16.61 -0.27
CA SER A 35 -4.87 17.84 -1.07
C SER A 35 -3.42 18.05 -1.53
N ILE A 36 -2.44 17.79 -0.68
CA ILE A 36 -1.01 17.84 -1.04
C ILE A 36 -0.72 16.80 -2.13
N ASP A 37 -1.18 15.58 -1.93
CA ASP A 37 -1.02 14.49 -2.90
C ASP A 37 -1.59 14.88 -4.27
N MET A 38 -2.79 15.45 -4.32
CA MET A 38 -3.43 15.92 -5.55
C MET A 38 -2.58 16.99 -6.27
N ILE A 39 -2.10 18.00 -5.54
CA ILE A 39 -1.29 19.09 -6.12
C ILE A 39 -0.01 18.53 -6.75
N PHE A 40 0.71 17.68 -6.04
CA PHE A 40 1.98 17.14 -6.53
C PHE A 40 1.79 16.04 -7.58
N SER A 41 0.71 15.29 -7.53
CA SER A 41 0.36 14.33 -8.57
C SER A 41 0.00 15.01 -9.89
N GLY A 42 -0.71 16.12 -9.84
CA GLY A 42 -1.00 16.95 -11.01
C GLY A 42 0.27 17.56 -11.63
N MET A 43 1.24 17.94 -10.80
CA MET A 43 2.53 18.48 -11.28
C MET A 43 3.44 17.45 -11.93
N SER A 44 3.22 16.16 -11.66
CA SER A 44 4.03 15.07 -12.23
C SER A 44 3.58 14.63 -13.63
N GLN A 45 2.47 15.17 -14.12
CA GLN A 45 1.96 14.90 -15.46
C GLN A 45 2.62 15.86 -16.46
N GLU A 46 3.87 15.60 -16.83
CA GLU A 46 4.44 16.19 -18.04
C GLU A 46 3.65 15.65 -19.24
N GLY A 47 2.90 16.52 -19.90
CA GLY A 47 2.21 16.22 -21.17
C GLY A 47 0.67 16.11 -21.12
N VAL A 48 0.01 16.64 -20.10
CA VAL A 48 -1.45 16.81 -20.14
C VAL A 48 -1.79 18.00 -21.05
N ASP A 49 -2.19 17.68 -22.25
CA ASP A 49 -2.82 18.63 -23.15
C ASP A 49 -4.14 19.11 -22.50
N ASN A 50 -4.21 20.40 -22.16
CA ASN A 50 -5.34 20.99 -21.44
C ASN A 50 -6.67 20.97 -22.25
N GLU A 51 -6.68 20.45 -23.47
CA GLU A 51 -7.88 20.39 -24.32
C GLU A 51 -8.68 19.09 -24.23
N THR A 52 -8.16 18.05 -23.57
CA THR A 52 -8.86 16.77 -23.43
C THR A 52 -8.85 16.25 -21.98
N ALA A 53 -9.46 17.01 -21.09
CA ALA A 53 -9.71 16.61 -19.70
C ALA A 53 -10.57 15.32 -19.53
N VAL A 54 -10.78 14.57 -20.58
CA VAL A 54 -11.54 13.31 -20.63
C VAL A 54 -10.72 12.15 -21.21
N THR A 55 -9.49 12.35 -21.62
CA THR A 55 -8.63 11.20 -21.88
C THR A 55 -8.40 10.51 -20.55
N VAL A 56 -8.79 9.23 -20.50
CA VAL A 56 -8.50 8.33 -19.40
C VAL A 56 -7.06 8.64 -18.97
N PRO A 57 -6.89 9.25 -17.83
CA PRO A 57 -5.55 9.65 -17.43
C PRO A 57 -4.68 8.39 -17.39
N ASP A 58 -3.39 8.57 -17.40
CA ASP A 58 -2.43 7.60 -16.86
C ASP A 58 -2.71 7.35 -15.36
N LYS A 59 -3.95 7.06 -15.09
CA LYS A 59 -4.67 6.87 -13.83
C LYS A 59 -3.91 5.91 -12.92
N TYR A 60 -3.11 5.05 -13.53
CA TYR A 60 -2.28 4.05 -12.90
C TYR A 60 -0.78 4.31 -13.09
N LYS A 61 -0.39 5.50 -13.55
CA LYS A 61 1.02 5.80 -13.69
C LYS A 61 1.65 5.91 -12.31
N ARG A 62 2.62 5.07 -12.08
CA ARG A 62 3.39 5.07 -10.83
C ARG A 62 3.98 6.46 -10.60
N MET A 63 3.78 7.00 -9.40
CA MET A 63 4.41 8.25 -9.00
C MET A 63 5.92 8.06 -8.89
N SER A 64 6.70 9.06 -9.32
CA SER A 64 8.14 8.98 -9.15
C SER A 64 8.53 8.91 -7.66
N PRO A 65 9.56 8.14 -7.31
CA PRO A 65 10.03 8.05 -5.92
C PRO A 65 10.38 9.42 -5.30
N GLU A 66 10.90 10.35 -6.11
CA GLU A 66 11.28 11.69 -5.67
C GLU A 66 10.06 12.52 -5.27
N ILE A 67 8.99 12.44 -6.05
CA ILE A 67 7.73 13.15 -5.76
C ILE A 67 7.06 12.53 -4.55
N SER A 68 7.00 11.20 -4.48
CA SER A 68 6.47 10.50 -3.31
C SER A 68 7.21 10.90 -2.03
N ALA A 69 8.54 10.90 -2.04
CA ALA A 69 9.35 11.34 -0.89
C ALA A 69 9.15 12.81 -0.53
N LYS A 70 8.87 13.68 -1.53
CA LYS A 70 8.56 15.09 -1.29
C LYS A 70 7.21 15.24 -0.59
N ILE A 71 6.20 14.51 -1.02
CA ILE A 71 4.88 14.49 -0.39
C ILE A 71 5.00 14.01 1.06
N ASP A 72 5.66 12.90 1.32
CA ASP A 72 5.88 12.36 2.66
C ASP A 72 6.57 13.38 3.57
N ARG A 73 7.58 14.10 3.07
CA ARG A 73 8.28 15.14 3.82
C ARG A 73 7.33 16.27 4.22
N ILE A 74 6.45 16.72 3.33
CA ILE A 74 5.48 17.78 3.62
C ILE A 74 4.43 17.27 4.61
N ILE A 75 3.94 16.05 4.47
CA ILE A 75 3.01 15.45 5.42
C ILE A 75 3.62 15.42 6.82
N ARG A 76 4.90 15.05 6.96
CA ARG A 76 5.61 15.03 8.25
C ARG A 76 5.82 16.42 8.87
N GLN A 77 5.92 17.47 8.06
CA GLN A 77 5.97 18.85 8.58
C GLN A 77 4.64 19.26 9.22
N ILE A 78 3.52 18.80 8.67
CA ILE A 78 2.17 19.10 9.17
C ILE A 78 1.78 18.16 10.31
N TYR A 79 2.14 16.89 10.18
CA TYR A 79 1.84 15.82 11.14
C TYR A 79 3.15 15.14 11.61
N PRO A 80 3.91 15.76 12.54
CA PRO A 80 5.24 15.25 12.91
C PRO A 80 5.25 13.85 13.53
N MET A 81 4.12 13.40 14.05
CA MET A 81 3.98 12.06 14.65
C MET A 81 3.58 10.97 13.65
N SER A 82 3.37 11.33 12.37
CA SER A 82 2.98 10.35 11.34
C SER A 82 4.09 9.34 11.12
N LYS A 83 3.69 8.08 11.03
CA LYS A 83 4.55 6.94 10.73
C LYS A 83 3.91 6.09 9.65
N THR A 84 4.71 5.52 8.79
CA THR A 84 4.25 4.45 7.91
C THR A 84 4.02 3.17 8.71
N ILE A 85 3.30 2.20 8.14
CA ILE A 85 3.11 0.90 8.79
C ILE A 85 4.46 0.25 9.04
N TYR A 86 5.37 0.30 8.06
CA TYR A 86 6.72 -0.21 8.19
C TYR A 86 7.50 0.43 9.35
N GLU A 87 7.49 1.76 9.43
CA GLU A 87 8.16 2.49 10.52
C GLU A 87 7.60 2.11 11.89
N ALA A 88 6.28 2.03 12.03
CA ALA A 88 5.64 1.63 13.28
C ALA A 88 6.01 0.19 13.67
N ILE A 89 6.04 -0.74 12.74
CA ILE A 89 6.47 -2.13 13.00
C ILE A 89 7.95 -2.17 13.38
N LYS A 90 8.79 -1.41 12.70
CA LYS A 90 10.24 -1.38 12.93
C LYS A 90 10.64 -0.87 14.33
N GLU A 91 9.81 -0.08 14.97
CA GLU A 91 10.03 0.32 16.37
C GLU A 91 10.01 -0.86 17.34
N TYR A 92 9.22 -1.88 17.03
CA TYR A 92 9.09 -3.08 17.83
C TYR A 92 9.99 -4.23 17.35
N TYR A 93 10.31 -4.24 16.05
CA TYR A 93 11.11 -5.27 15.37
C TYR A 93 12.18 -4.58 14.51
N PRO A 94 13.32 -4.13 15.09
CA PRO A 94 14.30 -3.26 14.40
C PRO A 94 14.89 -3.86 13.12
N GLU A 95 14.95 -5.18 13.01
CA GLU A 95 15.48 -5.89 11.83
C GLU A 95 14.43 -6.14 10.75
N THR A 96 13.26 -5.50 10.82
CA THR A 96 12.20 -5.64 9.82
C THR A 96 12.69 -5.23 8.42
N GLU A 97 12.56 -6.12 7.45
CA GLU A 97 12.78 -5.84 6.04
C GLU A 97 11.49 -5.32 5.39
N TYR A 98 11.60 -4.29 4.53
CA TYR A 98 10.47 -3.81 3.72
C TYR A 98 10.67 -4.14 2.25
N VAL A 99 9.62 -4.63 1.60
CA VAL A 99 9.56 -4.86 0.16
C VAL A 99 8.20 -4.43 -0.39
N GLU A 100 8.19 -3.48 -1.31
CA GLU A 100 6.94 -3.05 -1.95
C GLU A 100 6.25 -4.18 -2.74
N GLY A 101 7.01 -4.97 -3.47
CA GLY A 101 6.59 -6.17 -4.20
C GLY A 101 5.71 -5.92 -5.43
N CYS A 102 4.79 -4.98 -5.37
CA CYS A 102 3.97 -4.54 -6.52
C CYS A 102 3.51 -3.10 -6.33
N ASP A 103 3.00 -2.50 -7.40
CA ASP A 103 2.34 -1.20 -7.31
C ASP A 103 0.93 -1.33 -6.73
N ILE A 104 0.33 -0.18 -6.33
CA ILE A 104 -0.99 -0.12 -5.71
C ILE A 104 -2.11 -0.54 -6.68
N GLY A 105 -2.07 -0.10 -7.93
CA GLY A 105 -3.17 -0.28 -8.87
C GLY A 105 -2.77 -0.64 -10.28
N ASP A 106 -1.51 -0.42 -10.68
CA ASP A 106 -1.08 -0.76 -12.03
C ASP A 106 -0.54 -2.22 -12.12
N ASN A 107 -0.26 -2.63 -13.35
CA ASN A 107 0.28 -3.94 -13.63
C ASN A 107 1.74 -3.90 -14.12
N ILE A 108 2.41 -2.75 -14.01
CA ILE A 108 3.75 -2.52 -14.54
C ILE A 108 4.80 -3.00 -13.55
N TYR A 109 4.78 -2.45 -12.33
CA TYR A 109 5.76 -2.83 -11.32
C TYR A 109 5.32 -4.09 -10.58
N TYR A 110 6.18 -5.10 -10.63
CA TYR A 110 6.00 -6.36 -9.93
C TYR A 110 7.33 -7.05 -9.67
N ASP A 111 7.79 -7.03 -8.41
CA ASP A 111 9.05 -7.64 -7.96
C ASP A 111 8.77 -8.81 -7.00
N LYS A 112 8.22 -9.87 -7.57
CA LYS A 112 7.89 -11.08 -6.82
C LYS A 112 9.14 -11.74 -6.22
N GLU A 113 10.26 -11.69 -6.92
CA GLU A 113 11.50 -12.35 -6.51
C GLU A 113 11.98 -11.80 -5.16
N LYS A 114 12.01 -10.48 -5.01
CA LYS A 114 12.36 -9.84 -3.72
C LYS A 114 11.32 -10.14 -2.64
N ALA A 115 10.04 -10.03 -2.97
CA ALA A 115 8.96 -10.30 -2.01
C ALA A 115 9.02 -11.74 -1.47
N VAL A 116 9.18 -12.72 -2.36
CA VAL A 116 9.31 -14.13 -1.99
C VAL A 116 10.60 -14.39 -1.19
N ALA A 117 11.71 -13.73 -1.57
CA ALA A 117 12.97 -13.87 -0.85
C ALA A 117 12.88 -13.31 0.60
N ALA A 118 12.23 -12.16 0.79
CA ALA A 118 11.98 -11.58 2.10
C ALA A 118 11.04 -12.48 2.93
N ALA A 119 9.94 -12.94 2.31
CA ALA A 119 8.99 -13.81 2.98
C ALA A 119 9.60 -15.13 3.46
N LYS A 120 10.52 -15.73 2.70
CA LYS A 120 11.22 -16.96 3.10
C LYS A 120 12.15 -16.81 4.29
N LYS A 121 12.69 -15.59 4.51
CA LYS A 121 13.62 -15.30 5.61
C LYS A 121 12.91 -14.89 6.91
N ALA A 122 11.64 -14.48 6.80
CA ALA A 122 10.86 -13.97 7.91
C ALA A 122 10.16 -15.10 8.67
N ASP A 123 10.05 -14.96 9.98
CA ASP A 123 9.19 -15.80 10.81
C ASP A 123 7.72 -15.41 10.65
N ILE A 124 7.46 -14.12 10.48
CA ILE A 124 6.13 -13.52 10.24
C ILE A 124 6.22 -12.55 9.05
N VAL A 125 5.23 -12.63 8.18
CA VAL A 125 5.04 -11.65 7.10
C VAL A 125 3.82 -10.79 7.41
N ILE A 126 3.98 -9.47 7.34
CA ILE A 126 2.88 -8.50 7.37
C ILE A 126 2.68 -8.00 5.95
N LEU A 127 1.59 -8.44 5.32
CA LEU A 127 1.18 -7.95 4.00
C LEU A 127 0.38 -6.66 4.17
N THR A 128 0.81 -5.60 3.51
CA THR A 128 0.14 -4.29 3.50
C THR A 128 -0.49 -4.08 2.13
N LEU A 129 -1.81 -4.27 2.07
CA LEU A 129 -2.59 -4.32 0.84
C LEU A 129 -3.78 -3.35 0.94
N GLY A 130 -4.35 -2.99 -0.20
CA GLY A 130 -5.55 -2.17 -0.23
C GLY A 130 -5.63 -1.24 -1.42
N GLY A 131 -6.36 -0.16 -1.27
CA GLY A 131 -6.54 0.89 -2.26
C GLY A 131 -5.84 2.20 -1.90
N LYS A 132 -5.79 3.11 -2.84
CA LYS A 132 -5.42 4.51 -2.62
C LYS A 132 -6.58 5.39 -3.02
N ASN A 133 -7.15 6.05 -2.02
CA ASN A 133 -8.20 7.04 -2.24
C ASN A 133 -7.59 8.39 -2.62
N GLY A 134 -8.09 9.02 -3.68
CA GLY A 134 -7.60 10.32 -4.08
C GLY A 134 -8.04 10.76 -5.47
N TRP A 135 -7.50 11.90 -5.89
CA TRP A 135 -7.67 12.46 -7.23
C TRP A 135 -6.40 12.38 -8.09
N GLY A 136 -5.29 12.01 -7.47
CA GLY A 136 -3.97 12.08 -8.08
C GLY A 136 -3.57 10.81 -8.82
N SER A 137 -2.30 10.77 -9.16
CA SER A 137 -1.69 9.61 -9.82
C SER A 137 -1.75 8.38 -8.92
N ASN A 138 -1.98 7.24 -9.55
CA ASN A 138 -1.98 5.95 -8.88
C ASN A 138 -3.04 5.80 -7.78
N CYS A 139 -4.18 6.53 -7.92
CA CYS A 139 -5.35 6.33 -7.08
C CYS A 139 -6.22 5.21 -7.65
N THR A 140 -6.73 4.36 -6.78
CA THR A 140 -7.59 3.23 -7.17
C THR A 140 -9.07 3.56 -7.07
N ASP A 141 -9.39 4.57 -6.27
CA ASP A 141 -10.74 5.05 -6.05
C ASP A 141 -10.70 6.49 -5.49
N GLY A 142 -11.87 7.14 -5.43
CA GLY A 142 -12.00 8.51 -4.96
C GLY A 142 -13.18 9.20 -5.62
N GLU A 143 -13.30 10.51 -5.41
CA GLU A 143 -14.34 11.28 -6.06
C GLU A 143 -14.15 11.28 -7.58
N GLY A 144 -15.21 10.91 -8.31
CA GLY A 144 -15.18 10.79 -9.77
C GLY A 144 -14.35 9.60 -10.28
N LEU A 145 -13.98 8.67 -9.41
CA LEU A 145 -13.17 7.51 -9.73
C LEU A 145 -13.84 6.22 -9.24
N ASP A 146 -14.68 5.64 -10.10
CA ASP A 146 -15.37 4.39 -9.81
C ASP A 146 -14.56 3.17 -10.21
N ASN A 147 -14.81 2.07 -9.51
CA ASN A 147 -14.24 0.77 -9.81
C ASN A 147 -15.31 -0.20 -10.33
N THR A 148 -14.92 -1.00 -11.30
CA THR A 148 -15.73 -2.11 -11.81
C THR A 148 -15.51 -3.41 -11.03
N SER A 149 -14.54 -3.42 -10.10
CA SER A 149 -14.21 -4.55 -9.25
C SER A 149 -14.11 -4.12 -7.79
N ILE A 150 -14.56 -4.99 -6.90
CA ILE A 150 -14.44 -4.85 -5.44
C ILE A 150 -13.28 -5.68 -4.88
N GLY A 151 -12.48 -6.32 -5.71
CA GLY A 151 -11.27 -7.04 -5.31
C GLY A 151 -10.06 -6.12 -5.11
N LEU A 152 -8.97 -6.70 -4.63
CA LEU A 152 -7.69 -6.00 -4.53
C LEU A 152 -7.25 -5.46 -5.90
N PRO A 153 -6.82 -4.20 -5.98
CA PRO A 153 -6.39 -3.62 -7.24
C PRO A 153 -5.05 -4.19 -7.72
N GLY A 154 -4.81 -4.06 -9.02
CA GLY A 154 -3.55 -4.41 -9.65
C GLY A 154 -3.14 -5.88 -9.48
N ARG A 155 -1.90 -6.09 -9.04
CA ARG A 155 -1.32 -7.44 -8.83
C ARG A 155 -1.24 -7.85 -7.36
N GLN A 156 -1.91 -7.16 -6.47
CA GLN A 156 -1.80 -7.39 -5.03
C GLN A 156 -2.28 -8.80 -4.61
N GLU A 157 -3.38 -9.31 -5.20
CA GLU A 157 -3.83 -10.67 -4.91
C GLU A 157 -2.80 -11.71 -5.36
N LYS A 158 -2.17 -11.49 -6.53
CA LYS A 158 -1.11 -12.36 -7.00
C LYS A 158 0.10 -12.34 -6.06
N LEU A 159 0.52 -11.16 -5.61
CA LEU A 159 1.61 -11.01 -4.64
C LEU A 159 1.31 -11.76 -3.33
N MET A 160 0.10 -11.58 -2.80
CA MET A 160 -0.35 -12.27 -1.60
C MET A 160 -0.26 -13.80 -1.73
N ARG A 161 -0.72 -14.34 -2.83
CA ARG A 161 -0.67 -15.80 -3.09
C ARG A 161 0.77 -16.31 -3.20
N GLU A 162 1.65 -15.58 -3.87
CA GLU A 162 3.07 -15.93 -4.02
C GLU A 162 3.79 -15.90 -2.65
N VAL A 163 3.52 -14.91 -1.83
CA VAL A 163 4.05 -14.82 -0.45
C VAL A 163 3.51 -15.96 0.41
N TYR A 164 2.21 -16.18 0.41
CA TYR A 164 1.57 -17.23 1.19
C TYR A 164 2.06 -18.64 0.81
N ASN A 165 2.42 -18.86 -0.45
CA ASN A 165 2.95 -20.15 -0.89
C ASN A 165 4.29 -20.51 -0.25
N VAL A 166 5.07 -19.52 0.22
CA VAL A 166 6.39 -19.73 0.81
C VAL A 166 6.44 -19.48 2.31
N ASN A 167 5.47 -18.74 2.86
CA ASN A 167 5.34 -18.50 4.30
C ASN A 167 3.86 -18.47 4.67
N ARG A 168 3.44 -19.33 5.59
CA ARG A 168 2.04 -19.44 6.05
C ARG A 168 1.72 -18.52 7.23
N ASN A 169 2.73 -17.97 7.89
CA ASN A 169 2.58 -17.04 9.00
C ASN A 169 2.40 -15.62 8.48
N VAL A 170 1.25 -15.37 7.88
CA VAL A 170 0.91 -14.10 7.23
C VAL A 170 -0.14 -13.37 8.04
N ILE A 171 0.07 -12.08 8.24
CA ILE A 171 -0.93 -11.12 8.74
C ILE A 171 -1.17 -10.13 7.63
N ILE A 172 -2.43 -9.81 7.33
CA ILE A 172 -2.77 -8.75 6.38
C ILE A 172 -3.19 -7.51 7.16
N ILE A 173 -2.71 -6.35 6.72
CA ILE A 173 -3.24 -5.04 7.05
C ILE A 173 -3.82 -4.45 5.76
N HIS A 174 -5.13 -4.33 5.70
CA HIS A 174 -5.81 -3.60 4.63
C HIS A 174 -5.86 -2.11 4.97
N THR A 175 -5.52 -1.28 4.00
CA THR A 175 -5.67 0.18 4.06
C THR A 175 -6.43 0.63 2.82
N ASP A 176 -7.69 1.01 3.00
CA ASP A 176 -8.54 1.46 1.91
C ASP A 176 -9.74 2.27 2.46
N ASN A 177 -10.58 2.81 1.59
CA ASN A 177 -11.74 3.62 1.99
C ASN A 177 -13.08 2.98 1.61
N LYS A 178 -13.05 1.75 1.16
CA LYS A 178 -14.22 0.98 0.77
C LYS A 178 -14.02 -0.51 1.11
N PRO A 179 -15.10 -1.25 1.33
CA PRO A 179 -15.00 -2.69 1.51
C PRO A 179 -14.34 -3.37 0.31
N LEU A 180 -13.34 -4.21 0.57
CA LEU A 180 -12.70 -5.07 -0.42
C LEU A 180 -13.12 -6.53 -0.23
N VAL A 181 -13.31 -7.23 -1.34
CA VAL A 181 -13.51 -8.68 -1.33
C VAL A 181 -12.17 -9.36 -1.54
N ASN A 182 -11.75 -10.13 -0.54
CA ASN A 182 -10.52 -10.89 -0.55
C ASN A 182 -10.78 -12.32 -0.03
N THR A 183 -11.52 -13.10 -0.82
CA THR A 183 -11.90 -14.48 -0.45
C THR A 183 -10.72 -15.36 -0.11
N PHE A 184 -9.63 -15.26 -0.86
CA PHE A 184 -8.44 -16.04 -0.55
C PHE A 184 -7.89 -15.72 0.85
N ALA A 185 -7.88 -14.46 1.24
CA ALA A 185 -7.39 -14.09 2.56
C ALA A 185 -8.30 -14.64 3.66
N TYR A 186 -9.62 -14.54 3.50
CA TYR A 186 -10.57 -15.07 4.47
C TYR A 186 -10.44 -16.58 4.66
N ASP A 187 -10.16 -17.33 3.58
CA ASP A 187 -10.07 -18.78 3.64
C ASP A 187 -8.71 -19.28 4.15
N HIS A 188 -7.65 -18.50 4.02
CA HIS A 188 -6.28 -18.99 4.20
C HIS A 188 -5.42 -18.20 5.18
N ILE A 189 -5.63 -16.91 5.35
CA ILE A 189 -4.74 -16.05 6.13
C ILE A 189 -5.15 -16.06 7.61
N PRO A 190 -4.21 -16.33 8.53
CA PRO A 190 -4.50 -16.46 9.96
C PRO A 190 -5.04 -15.20 10.63
N ALA A 191 -4.67 -14.01 10.16
CA ALA A 191 -5.13 -12.74 10.73
C ALA A 191 -5.25 -11.65 9.67
N ILE A 192 -6.36 -10.92 9.71
CA ILE A 192 -6.62 -9.77 8.84
C ILE A 192 -7.02 -8.60 9.74
N ILE A 193 -6.36 -7.48 9.54
CA ILE A 193 -6.64 -6.21 10.23
C ILE A 193 -7.16 -5.24 9.16
N GLU A 194 -8.35 -4.71 9.39
CA GLU A 194 -8.89 -3.63 8.56
C GLU A 194 -8.53 -2.29 9.21
N GLY A 195 -7.65 -1.54 8.57
CA GLY A 195 -7.14 -0.27 9.05
C GLY A 195 -7.89 0.95 8.50
N TRP A 196 -8.67 0.78 7.44
CA TRP A 196 -9.29 1.89 6.70
C TRP A 196 -8.24 2.92 6.27
N LEU A 197 -8.55 4.20 6.46
CA LEU A 197 -7.62 5.34 6.29
C LEU A 197 -7.26 5.86 7.68
N PRO A 198 -6.14 5.41 8.27
CA PRO A 198 -5.74 5.76 9.63
C PRO A 198 -5.31 7.22 9.79
#